data_369940c87590653220141a34623b94b2
#
_entry.id   369940c87590653220141a34623b94b2
#
_cell.length_a   1.000
_cell.length_b   1.000
_cell.length_c   1.000
_cell.angle_alpha   90.00
_cell.angle_beta   90.00
_cell.angle_gamma   90.00
#
_symmetry.space_group_name_H-M   'P 1'
#
loop_
_entity.id
_entity.type
_entity.pdbx_description
1 polymer ?
#
loop_
_entity_poly.entity_id
_entity_poly.type
_entity_poly.pdbx_seq_one_letter_code
_entity_poly.pdbx_strand_id
1 'polypeptide(L)'
;MIAETCEERNGAEKMKGTTEWFTGLQNLFRLYDKLLKKVCMKYDLSLIEADVISFLRNNPQKDTAADIVELRMLSKGAVSKAVEVLVQRSLLERIPDGKDRRKIHLRLKPEANPITENIDEVREEFLDTILEGFSKEEVEMQVRLNQRLFENTMRAMEGREKS
;
A
#
# COMPACT_ATOMS: atom_id res chain seq x y z
N MET A 1 -10.39 -42.16 6.24
CA MET A 1 -10.90 -40.78 6.20
C MET A 1 -9.74 -39.79 6.24
N ILE A 2 -8.66 -40.01 5.41
CA ILE A 2 -7.46 -39.15 5.31
C ILE A 2 -7.01 -39.01 3.84
N ALA A 3 -7.81 -39.48 2.86
CA ALA A 3 -7.43 -39.49 1.44
C ALA A 3 -7.94 -38.26 0.64
N GLU A 4 -8.86 -37.45 1.20
CA GLU A 4 -9.45 -36.30 0.47
C GLU A 4 -8.62 -35.01 0.52
N THR A 5 -7.57 -34.95 1.32
CA THR A 5 -6.76 -33.73 1.48
C THR A 5 -5.59 -33.59 0.49
N CYS A 6 -5.30 -34.60 -0.33
CA CYS A 6 -4.21 -34.55 -1.31
C CYS A 6 -4.62 -34.10 -2.71
N GLU A 7 -5.87 -34.29 -3.12
CA GLU A 7 -6.33 -33.88 -4.46
C GLU A 7 -6.69 -32.40 -4.56
N GLU A 8 -7.11 -31.76 -3.45
CA GLU A 8 -7.36 -30.31 -3.44
C GLU A 8 -6.09 -29.45 -3.45
N ARG A 9 -4.91 -30.02 -3.19
CA ARG A 9 -3.62 -29.31 -3.32
C ARG A 9 -3.09 -29.20 -4.74
N ASN A 10 -3.71 -29.82 -5.72
CA ASN A 10 -3.28 -29.77 -7.12
C ASN A 10 -3.39 -28.40 -7.80
N GLY A 11 -4.09 -27.43 -7.20
CA GLY A 11 -4.08 -26.03 -7.65
C GLY A 11 -2.75 -25.31 -7.36
N ALA A 12 -2.05 -25.69 -6.27
CA ALA A 12 -0.77 -25.11 -5.89
C ALA A 12 0.40 -25.67 -6.72
N GLU A 13 0.28 -26.88 -7.27
CA GLU A 13 1.28 -27.49 -8.17
C GLU A 13 1.35 -26.81 -9.54
N LYS A 14 0.27 -26.13 -9.98
CA LYS A 14 0.25 -25.31 -11.18
C LYS A 14 0.89 -23.91 -11.03
N MET A 15 1.12 -23.43 -9.82
CA MET A 15 2.00 -22.28 -9.59
C MET A 15 3.45 -22.79 -9.68
N LYS A 16 3.99 -22.87 -10.89
CA LYS A 16 5.39 -23.20 -11.16
C LYS A 16 6.30 -22.22 -10.42
N GLY A 17 6.65 -22.61 -9.19
CA GLY A 17 7.69 -21.98 -8.40
C GLY A 17 7.23 -20.72 -7.65
N THR A 18 7.46 -20.72 -6.36
CA THR A 18 7.36 -19.59 -5.44
C THR A 18 8.08 -18.34 -6.01
N THR A 19 9.16 -18.56 -6.78
CA THR A 19 9.93 -17.50 -7.45
C THR A 19 9.14 -16.71 -8.46
N GLU A 20 8.36 -17.36 -9.34
CA GLU A 20 7.54 -16.67 -10.35
C GLU A 20 6.46 -15.80 -9.70
N TRP A 21 5.84 -16.31 -8.64
CA TRP A 21 4.83 -15.58 -7.89
C TRP A 21 5.40 -14.33 -7.22
N PHE A 22 6.54 -14.45 -6.51
CA PHE A 22 7.21 -13.31 -5.89
C PHE A 22 7.74 -12.33 -6.93
N THR A 23 8.26 -12.81 -8.05
CA THR A 23 8.69 -11.95 -9.16
C THR A 23 7.51 -11.16 -9.74
N GLY A 24 6.35 -11.79 -9.91
CA GLY A 24 5.12 -11.13 -10.34
C GLY A 24 4.72 -10.00 -9.41
N LEU A 25 4.69 -10.26 -8.09
CA LEU A 25 4.41 -9.22 -7.09
C LEU A 25 5.43 -8.06 -7.15
N GLN A 26 6.72 -8.37 -7.24
CA GLN A 26 7.75 -7.34 -7.37
C GLN A 26 7.58 -6.50 -8.64
N ASN A 27 7.16 -7.09 -9.75
CA ASN A 27 6.92 -6.37 -10.99
C ASN A 27 5.71 -5.43 -10.87
N LEU A 28 4.65 -5.82 -10.15
CA LEU A 28 3.53 -4.93 -9.86
C LEU A 28 3.99 -3.69 -9.08
N PHE A 29 4.78 -3.87 -8.02
CA PHE A 29 5.34 -2.73 -7.27
C PHE A 29 6.25 -1.85 -8.12
N ARG A 30 7.13 -2.44 -8.94
CA ARG A 30 8.02 -1.68 -9.85
C ARG A 30 7.23 -0.89 -10.87
N LEU A 31 6.14 -1.42 -11.41
CA LEU A 31 5.27 -0.71 -12.35
C LEU A 31 4.62 0.49 -11.65
N TYR A 32 4.04 0.29 -10.47
CA TYR A 32 3.45 1.38 -9.69
C TYR A 32 4.46 2.48 -9.38
N ASP A 33 5.64 2.12 -8.89
CA ASP A 33 6.74 3.07 -8.61
C ASP A 33 7.16 3.83 -9.87
N LYS A 34 7.23 3.15 -11.03
CA LYS A 34 7.56 3.78 -12.31
C LYS A 34 6.53 4.84 -12.71
N LEU A 35 5.26 4.56 -12.53
CA LEU A 35 4.18 5.51 -12.80
C LEU A 35 4.22 6.67 -11.81
N LEU A 36 4.37 6.38 -10.52
CA LEU A 36 4.43 7.39 -9.46
C LEU A 36 5.62 8.35 -9.61
N LYS A 37 6.74 7.92 -10.20
CA LYS A 37 7.89 8.78 -10.51
C LYS A 37 7.54 9.98 -11.38
N LYS A 38 6.51 9.89 -12.24
CA LYS A 38 6.03 11.04 -13.03
C LYS A 38 5.55 12.17 -12.10
N VAL A 39 4.78 11.80 -11.06
CA VAL A 39 4.30 12.75 -10.04
C VAL A 39 5.46 13.27 -9.19
N CYS A 40 6.37 12.37 -8.79
CA CYS A 40 7.55 12.76 -8.02
C CYS A 40 8.38 13.82 -8.75
N MET A 41 8.65 13.64 -10.05
CA MET A 41 9.39 14.62 -10.86
C MET A 41 8.62 15.94 -11.02
N LYS A 42 7.31 15.89 -11.22
CA LYS A 42 6.46 17.08 -11.41
C LYS A 42 6.44 17.97 -10.18
N TYR A 43 6.44 17.38 -9.00
CA TYR A 43 6.28 18.09 -7.72
C TYR A 43 7.55 18.11 -6.86
N ASP A 44 8.69 17.64 -7.39
CA ASP A 44 9.96 17.53 -6.67
C ASP A 44 9.81 16.77 -5.34
N LEU A 45 9.27 15.55 -5.43
CA LEU A 45 9.04 14.64 -4.30
C LEU A 45 9.92 13.40 -4.42
N SER A 46 10.36 12.88 -3.30
CA SER A 46 10.82 11.48 -3.22
C SER A 46 9.64 10.52 -3.30
N LEU A 47 9.90 9.25 -3.67
CA LEU A 47 8.87 8.20 -3.65
C LEU A 47 8.24 8.03 -2.26
N ILE A 48 9.02 8.15 -1.20
CA ILE A 48 8.52 8.02 0.18
C ILE A 48 7.59 9.20 0.53
N GLU A 49 7.91 10.41 0.11
CA GLU A 49 7.02 11.57 0.32
C GLU A 49 5.70 11.41 -0.42
N ALA A 50 5.75 10.96 -1.69
CA ALA A 50 4.55 10.66 -2.45
C ALA A 50 3.73 9.52 -1.82
N ASP A 51 4.40 8.49 -1.29
CA ASP A 51 3.73 7.38 -0.60
C ASP A 51 3.08 7.82 0.72
N VAL A 52 3.71 8.71 1.49
CA VAL A 52 3.11 9.32 2.69
C VAL A 52 1.85 10.11 2.33
N ILE A 53 1.88 10.93 1.28
CA ILE A 53 0.70 11.69 0.81
C ILE A 53 -0.41 10.72 0.38
N SER A 54 -0.07 9.73 -0.46
CA SER A 54 -1.01 8.70 -0.92
C SER A 54 -1.64 7.92 0.24
N PHE A 55 -0.83 7.53 1.22
CA PHE A 55 -1.30 6.80 2.39
C PHE A 55 -2.33 7.62 3.19
N LEU A 56 -2.01 8.85 3.54
CA LEU A 56 -2.89 9.71 4.32
C LEU A 56 -4.19 10.04 3.58
N ARG A 57 -4.13 10.21 2.26
CA ARG A 57 -5.31 10.42 1.41
C ARG A 57 -6.28 9.24 1.47
N ASN A 58 -5.75 8.01 1.44
CA ASN A 58 -6.55 6.80 1.32
C ASN A 58 -6.90 6.15 2.67
N ASN A 59 -6.33 6.61 3.78
CA ASN A 59 -6.52 6.01 5.10
C ASN A 59 -6.84 7.06 6.17
N PRO A 60 -7.99 7.75 6.11
CA PRO A 60 -8.32 8.86 7.00
C PRO A 60 -8.42 8.48 8.49
N GLN A 61 -8.54 7.16 8.79
CA GLN A 61 -8.58 6.61 10.15
C GLN A 61 -7.18 6.21 10.68
N LYS A 62 -6.14 6.28 9.82
CA LYS A 62 -4.78 5.86 10.09
C LYS A 62 -3.84 7.01 9.74
N ASP A 63 -3.76 7.99 10.61
CA ASP A 63 -3.17 9.29 10.31
C ASP A 63 -1.94 9.62 11.14
N THR A 64 -1.28 8.62 11.73
CA THR A 64 -0.03 8.82 12.46
C THR A 64 1.19 8.30 11.69
N ALA A 65 2.38 8.80 12.02
CA ALA A 65 3.63 8.27 11.47
C ALA A 65 3.83 6.79 11.80
N ALA A 66 3.32 6.33 12.94
CA ALA A 66 3.37 4.92 13.34
C ALA A 66 2.51 4.05 12.42
N ASP A 67 1.29 4.49 12.08
CA ASP A 67 0.42 3.79 11.13
C ASP A 67 1.09 3.65 9.75
N ILE A 68 1.78 4.71 9.28
CA ILE A 68 2.49 4.67 8.00
C ILE A 68 3.64 3.65 8.04
N VAL A 69 4.44 3.66 9.12
CA VAL A 69 5.55 2.71 9.32
C VAL A 69 5.03 1.27 9.28
N GLU A 70 3.97 0.99 10.03
CA GLU A 70 3.39 -0.35 10.16
C GLU A 70 2.77 -0.83 8.83
N LEU A 71 1.89 -0.02 8.24
CA LEU A 71 1.08 -0.45 7.10
C LEU A 71 1.80 -0.35 5.75
N ARG A 72 2.85 0.48 5.66
CA ARG A 72 3.70 0.58 4.46
C ARG A 72 5.02 -0.16 4.59
N MET A 73 5.28 -0.77 5.75
CA MET A 73 6.53 -1.49 6.03
C MET A 73 7.79 -0.63 5.76
N LEU A 74 7.67 0.68 5.98
CA LEU A 74 8.76 1.63 5.80
C LEU A 74 9.55 1.78 7.11
N SER A 75 10.84 2.17 7.01
CA SER A 75 11.61 2.46 8.21
C SER A 75 11.12 3.73 8.91
N LYS A 76 11.13 3.73 10.25
CA LYS A 76 10.75 4.89 11.07
C LYS A 76 11.52 6.16 10.68
N GLY A 77 12.82 6.02 10.41
CA GLY A 77 13.67 7.14 10.00
C GLY A 77 13.26 7.73 8.64
N ALA A 78 12.93 6.87 7.66
CA ALA A 78 12.48 7.31 6.35
C ALA A 78 11.15 8.05 6.41
N VAL A 79 10.16 7.51 7.16
CA VAL A 79 8.86 8.16 7.35
C VAL A 79 9.02 9.50 8.09
N SER A 80 9.82 9.54 9.17
CA SER A 80 10.06 10.76 9.93
C SER A 80 10.67 11.87 9.06
N LYS A 81 11.65 11.53 8.22
CA LYS A 81 12.28 12.47 7.29
C LYS A 81 11.30 12.99 6.24
N ALA A 82 10.50 12.10 5.64
CA ALA A 82 9.50 12.48 4.65
C ALA A 82 8.43 13.41 5.24
N VAL A 83 7.91 13.07 6.44
CA VAL A 83 6.97 13.93 7.16
C VAL A 83 7.56 15.31 7.44
N GLU A 84 8.83 15.39 7.86
CA GLU A 84 9.50 16.67 8.10
C GLU A 84 9.55 17.54 6.86
N VAL A 85 9.99 16.97 5.73
CA VAL A 85 10.05 17.69 4.44
C VAL A 85 8.66 18.16 4.01
N LEU A 86 7.64 17.31 4.11
CA LEU A 86 6.27 17.67 3.72
C LEU A 86 5.69 18.78 4.60
N VAL A 87 6.01 18.80 5.90
CA VAL A 87 5.61 19.87 6.81
C VAL A 87 6.32 21.17 6.47
N GLN A 88 7.64 21.16 6.22
CA GLN A 88 8.42 22.33 5.81
C GLN A 88 7.90 22.91 4.48
N ARG A 89 7.42 22.08 3.58
CA ARG A 89 6.82 22.48 2.30
C ARG A 89 5.34 22.90 2.41
N SER A 90 4.79 22.92 3.61
CA SER A 90 3.38 23.26 3.85
C SER A 90 2.37 22.33 3.16
N LEU A 91 2.76 21.10 2.83
CA LEU A 91 1.89 20.06 2.26
C LEU A 91 1.20 19.23 3.33
N LEU A 92 1.77 19.22 4.54
CA LEU A 92 1.33 18.44 5.68
C LEU A 92 1.37 19.28 6.95
N GLU A 93 0.51 19.01 7.89
CA GLU A 93 0.55 19.59 9.24
C GLU A 93 0.50 18.51 10.31
N ARG A 94 1.08 18.82 11.47
CA ARG A 94 1.06 18.00 12.67
C ARG A 94 0.02 18.52 13.64
N ILE A 95 -0.88 17.67 14.10
CA ILE A 95 -1.95 18.01 15.03
C ILE A 95 -1.77 17.14 16.27
N PRO A 96 -1.43 17.73 17.44
CA PRO A 96 -1.39 16.98 18.68
C PRO A 96 -2.76 16.37 19.01
N ASP A 97 -2.77 15.11 19.47
CA ASP A 97 -4.00 14.49 19.98
C ASP A 97 -4.48 15.20 21.26
N GLY A 98 -5.79 15.41 21.37
CA GLY A 98 -6.38 16.13 22.50
C GLY A 98 -6.34 15.39 23.83
N LYS A 99 -6.11 14.07 23.80
CA LYS A 99 -6.11 13.18 24.99
C LYS A 99 -4.74 12.59 25.30
N ASP A 100 -3.99 12.20 24.26
CA ASP A 100 -2.65 11.62 24.40
C ASP A 100 -1.60 12.50 23.70
N ARG A 101 -0.87 13.29 24.49
CA ARG A 101 0.19 14.20 24.00
C ARG A 101 1.34 13.50 23.26
N ARG A 102 1.45 12.17 23.36
CA ARG A 102 2.46 11.39 22.62
C ARG A 102 2.02 11.10 21.20
N LYS A 103 0.72 11.22 20.93
CA LYS A 103 0.15 10.93 19.64
C LYS A 103 0.06 12.22 18.81
N ILE A 104 0.63 12.17 17.61
CA ILE A 104 0.60 13.26 16.64
C ILE A 104 -0.12 12.77 15.40
N HIS A 105 -1.20 13.42 15.05
CA HIS A 105 -1.94 13.21 13.81
C HIS A 105 -1.30 14.00 12.67
N LEU A 106 -1.35 13.45 11.49
CA LEU A 106 -0.84 14.05 10.26
C LEU A 106 -2.02 14.36 9.34
N ARG A 107 -2.14 15.61 8.94
CA ARG A 107 -3.21 16.05 8.05
C ARG A 107 -2.65 16.69 6.80
N LEU A 108 -3.13 16.25 5.64
CA LEU A 108 -2.82 16.90 4.38
C LEU A 108 -3.45 18.29 4.35
N LYS A 109 -2.69 19.26 3.87
CA LYS A 109 -3.17 20.63 3.66
C LYS A 109 -3.73 20.78 2.25
N PRO A 110 -4.56 21.81 1.97
CA PRO A 110 -5.13 22.05 0.65
C PRO A 110 -4.08 22.16 -0.46
N GLU A 111 -2.87 22.62 -0.12
CA GLU A 111 -1.74 22.73 -1.04
C GLU A 111 -1.28 21.36 -1.59
N ALA A 112 -1.62 20.28 -0.93
CA ALA A 112 -1.35 18.93 -1.41
C ALA A 112 -2.40 18.40 -2.40
N ASN A 113 -3.56 19.06 -2.58
CA ASN A 113 -4.65 18.58 -3.43
C ASN A 113 -4.20 18.29 -4.89
N PRO A 114 -3.44 19.15 -5.58
CA PRO A 114 -3.01 18.84 -6.94
C PRO A 114 -2.08 17.60 -7.00
N ILE A 115 -1.36 17.33 -5.92
CA ILE A 115 -0.48 16.14 -5.82
C ILE A 115 -1.36 14.89 -5.62
N THR A 116 -2.35 14.96 -4.72
CA THR A 116 -3.25 13.82 -4.46
C THR A 116 -4.06 13.45 -5.70
N GLU A 117 -4.54 14.44 -6.46
CA GLU A 117 -5.26 14.21 -7.71
C GLU A 117 -4.38 13.47 -8.73
N ASN A 118 -3.14 13.90 -8.93
CA ASN A 118 -2.21 13.21 -9.84
C ASN A 118 -1.79 11.82 -9.34
N ILE A 119 -1.74 11.59 -8.01
CA ILE A 119 -1.52 10.25 -7.46
C ILE A 119 -2.75 9.36 -7.71
N ASP A 120 -3.96 9.89 -7.61
CA ASP A 120 -5.20 9.17 -7.92
C ASP A 120 -5.24 8.78 -9.41
N GLU A 121 -4.86 9.69 -10.34
CA GLU A 121 -4.71 9.39 -11.78
C GLU A 121 -3.69 8.26 -12.04
N VAL A 122 -2.53 8.30 -11.36
CA VAL A 122 -1.53 7.23 -11.45
C VAL A 122 -2.09 5.89 -10.97
N ARG A 123 -2.89 5.89 -9.92
CA ARG A 123 -3.52 4.66 -9.43
C ARG A 123 -4.53 4.10 -10.42
N GLU A 124 -5.31 4.95 -11.07
CA GLU A 124 -6.24 4.55 -12.13
C GLU A 124 -5.46 3.99 -13.33
N GLU A 125 -4.42 4.71 -13.84
CA GLU A 125 -3.54 4.22 -14.93
C GLU A 125 -2.94 2.85 -14.59
N PHE A 126 -2.51 2.64 -13.34
CA PHE A 126 -1.97 1.36 -12.89
C PHE A 126 -3.01 0.25 -12.92
N LEU A 127 -4.21 0.49 -12.37
CA LEU A 127 -5.29 -0.50 -12.34
C LEU A 127 -5.75 -0.86 -13.76
N ASP A 128 -5.95 0.12 -14.62
CA ASP A 128 -6.32 -0.10 -16.02
C ASP A 128 -5.28 -0.95 -16.74
N THR A 129 -3.99 -0.68 -16.49
CA THR A 129 -2.89 -1.43 -17.11
C THR A 129 -2.85 -2.89 -16.64
N ILE A 130 -2.98 -3.16 -15.34
CA ILE A 130 -2.85 -4.53 -14.82
C ILE A 130 -4.12 -5.37 -15.00
N LEU A 131 -5.26 -4.73 -15.24
CA LEU A 131 -6.56 -5.38 -15.46
C LEU A 131 -6.97 -5.38 -16.93
N GLU A 132 -6.08 -4.95 -17.83
CA GLU A 132 -6.37 -4.98 -19.28
C GLU A 132 -6.77 -6.39 -19.73
N GLY A 133 -7.92 -6.48 -20.41
CA GLY A 133 -8.46 -7.75 -20.92
C GLY A 133 -9.28 -8.57 -19.90
N PHE A 134 -9.38 -8.13 -18.65
CA PHE A 134 -10.22 -8.79 -17.66
C PHE A 134 -11.69 -8.39 -17.84
N SER A 135 -12.61 -9.37 -17.71
CA SER A 135 -14.03 -9.07 -17.58
C SER A 135 -14.35 -8.51 -16.18
N LYS A 136 -15.53 -7.91 -16.02
CA LYS A 136 -15.98 -7.41 -14.72
C LYS A 136 -16.05 -8.52 -13.66
N GLU A 137 -16.54 -9.70 -14.06
CA GLU A 137 -16.67 -10.86 -13.18
C GLU A 137 -15.29 -11.38 -12.73
N GLU A 138 -14.29 -11.35 -13.62
CA GLU A 138 -12.91 -11.72 -13.30
C GLU A 138 -12.27 -10.73 -12.33
N VAL A 139 -12.49 -9.42 -12.52
CA VAL A 139 -12.02 -8.40 -11.56
C VAL A 139 -12.66 -8.60 -10.19
N GLU A 140 -13.98 -8.82 -10.11
CA GLU A 140 -14.67 -9.08 -8.85
C GLU A 140 -14.16 -10.37 -8.17
N MET A 141 -13.89 -11.41 -8.95
CA MET A 141 -13.29 -12.65 -8.44
C MET A 141 -11.89 -12.41 -7.90
N GLN A 142 -11.05 -11.67 -8.64
CA GLN A 142 -9.69 -11.32 -8.22
C GLN A 142 -9.68 -10.57 -6.88
N VAL A 143 -10.58 -9.60 -6.71
CA VAL A 143 -10.72 -8.85 -5.44
C VAL A 143 -11.05 -9.80 -4.29
N ARG A 144 -12.03 -10.71 -4.46
CA ARG A 144 -12.42 -11.69 -3.42
C ARG A 144 -11.28 -12.65 -3.07
N LEU A 145 -10.54 -13.13 -4.08
CA LEU A 145 -9.42 -14.05 -3.87
C LEU A 145 -8.26 -13.35 -3.14
N ASN A 146 -7.94 -12.11 -3.52
CA ASN A 146 -6.93 -11.31 -2.84
C ASN A 146 -7.29 -11.06 -1.38
N GLN A 147 -8.55 -10.72 -1.09
CA GLN A 147 -9.00 -10.52 0.29
C GLN A 147 -8.78 -11.77 1.14
N ARG A 148 -9.19 -12.95 0.66
CA ARG A 148 -8.95 -14.22 1.36
C ARG A 148 -7.47 -14.51 1.58
N LEU A 149 -6.63 -14.21 0.60
CA LEU A 149 -5.18 -14.37 0.69
C LEU A 149 -4.59 -13.46 1.78
N PHE A 150 -5.01 -12.21 1.83
CA PHE A 150 -4.56 -11.26 2.86
C PHE A 150 -5.03 -11.65 4.26
N GLU A 151 -6.29 -12.07 4.41
CA GLU A 151 -6.82 -12.56 5.68
C GLU A 151 -6.06 -13.79 6.18
N ASN A 152 -5.72 -14.73 5.28
CA ASN A 152 -4.92 -15.90 5.63
C ASN A 152 -3.50 -15.51 6.06
N THR A 153 -2.90 -14.53 5.38
CA THR A 153 -1.56 -14.02 5.71
C THR A 153 -1.57 -13.37 7.09
N MET A 154 -2.54 -12.51 7.38
CA MET A 154 -2.67 -11.86 8.69
C MET A 154 -2.82 -12.88 9.82
N ARG A 155 -3.72 -13.86 9.67
CA ARG A 155 -3.89 -14.94 10.66
C ARG A 155 -2.59 -15.74 10.89
N ALA A 156 -1.83 -16.00 9.84
CA ALA A 156 -0.57 -16.72 9.96
C ALA A 156 0.51 -15.91 10.70
N MET A 157 0.50 -14.59 10.55
CA MET A 157 1.42 -13.69 11.27
C MET A 157 1.04 -13.60 12.76
N GLU A 158 -0.24 -13.38 13.07
CA GLU A 158 -0.74 -13.30 14.46
C GLU A 158 -0.56 -14.60 15.26
N GLY A 159 -0.70 -15.76 14.59
CA GLY A 159 -0.51 -17.06 15.21
C GLY A 159 0.95 -17.38 15.58
N ARG A 160 1.93 -16.71 14.98
CA ARG A 160 3.37 -16.89 15.30
C ARG A 160 3.84 -16.06 16.49
N GLU A 161 3.13 -15.00 16.86
CA GLU A 161 3.47 -14.18 18.03
C GLU A 161 3.07 -14.84 19.37
N LYS A 162 2.29 -15.92 19.31
CA LYS A 162 1.79 -16.64 20.50
C LYS A 162 2.49 -17.99 20.77
N SER A 163 3.55 -18.30 20.04
CA SER A 163 4.39 -19.51 20.20
C SER A 163 5.81 -19.15 20.57
#